data_466f7da3d79c5626747ae3ea64722198
#
_entry.id   466f7da3d79c5626747ae3ea64722198
#
_cell.length_a   1.000
_cell.length_b   1.000
_cell.length_c   1.000
_cell.angle_alpha   90.00
_cell.angle_beta   90.00
_cell.angle_gamma   90.00
#
_symmetry.space_group_name_H-M   'P 1'
#
loop_
_entity.id
_entity.type
_entity.pdbx_description
1 polymer ?
#
loop_
_entity_poly.entity_id
_entity_poly.type
_entity_poly.pdbx_seq_one_letter_code
_entity_poly.pdbx_strand_id
1 'polypeptide(L)'
;MTKSKKLLGSGEEIEMEVENLPFTQNVKIVKDHKEILKLLNIGTNMFIWPEFEKFILHDLNHFQAKSLVLIETIKVGGHILIYHYDENTLYFGFFGVIDDNKQNIEFLIDNLIEYAKEHNFKSIQGPINIPTIIYGWGFMEEGSSESLFVHKPVNSPIYNQIFKKKGFSVNFKEFSYEGYFQQLPSQVFEKYDFSDYEIEHFDNWDEVANIKKEFLILNARNLPPESVITPDSGALFDNYFDFIKQYGDPFMLVFVKYKKTNKFVGCILGTPNPFSKDKNNFFNSFVILAFVVDKKHRKKGIGWLLSMDIFENAWKHNIRYCATTIGSNVVRTQEMSENFGLSLKRTHVIFSYSL
;
A
#
# COMPACT_ATOMS: atom_id res chain seq x y z
N MET A 1 21.91 -40.99 5.20
CA MET A 1 20.54 -41.19 5.75
C MET A 1 20.45 -40.40 7.04
N THR A 2 19.77 -39.29 7.03
CA THR A 2 19.55 -38.46 8.25
C THR A 2 18.13 -38.75 8.71
N LYS A 3 17.97 -39.37 9.90
CA LYS A 3 16.67 -39.65 10.49
C LYS A 3 16.19 -38.39 11.23
N SER A 4 15.02 -37.86 10.91
CA SER A 4 14.38 -36.80 11.68
C SER A 4 13.24 -37.38 12.50
N LYS A 5 13.24 -37.09 13.81
CA LYS A 5 12.18 -37.49 14.75
C LYS A 5 11.20 -36.31 14.91
N LYS A 6 9.91 -36.57 14.76
CA LYS A 6 8.84 -35.60 15.06
C LYS A 6 7.92 -36.21 16.12
N LEU A 7 7.80 -35.55 17.26
CA LEU A 7 6.84 -35.92 18.33
C LEU A 7 5.43 -35.43 17.93
N LEU A 8 4.50 -36.36 17.84
CA LEU A 8 3.07 -36.08 17.80
C LEU A 8 2.50 -36.23 19.22
N GLY A 9 1.49 -35.42 19.56
CA GLY A 9 0.92 -35.33 20.92
C GLY A 9 0.29 -36.59 21.55
N SER A 10 0.51 -37.77 20.96
CA SER A 10 0.10 -39.07 21.47
C SER A 10 1.25 -39.95 21.98
N GLY A 11 2.49 -39.47 21.97
CA GLY A 11 3.64 -40.25 22.49
C GLY A 11 4.14 -41.39 21.58
N GLU A 12 3.60 -41.55 20.38
CA GLU A 12 4.11 -42.55 19.42
C GLU A 12 5.15 -41.91 18.51
N GLU A 13 6.36 -42.47 18.45
CA GLU A 13 7.42 -42.14 17.53
C GLU A 13 7.17 -42.87 16.20
N ILE A 14 6.87 -42.09 15.12
CA ILE A 14 6.87 -42.67 13.78
C ILE A 14 8.22 -42.38 13.15
N GLU A 15 9.03 -43.38 12.89
CA GLU A 15 10.19 -43.29 12.03
C GLU A 15 9.72 -43.22 10.56
N MET A 16 9.78 -42.05 9.96
CA MET A 16 9.64 -41.93 8.50
C MET A 16 11.03 -41.97 7.86
N GLU A 17 11.26 -42.94 6.98
CA GLU A 17 12.38 -42.90 6.05
C GLU A 17 12.10 -41.78 5.06
N VAL A 18 12.84 -40.68 5.21
CA VAL A 18 12.85 -39.64 4.19
C VAL A 18 13.78 -40.14 3.08
N GLU A 19 13.20 -40.67 1.99
CA GLU A 19 13.95 -40.88 0.77
C GLU A 19 14.60 -39.53 0.39
N ASN A 20 15.91 -39.55 0.10
CA ASN A 20 16.64 -38.41 -0.44
C ASN A 20 16.14 -38.17 -1.89
N LEU A 21 14.99 -37.53 -2.03
CA LEU A 21 14.56 -37.01 -3.32
C LEU A 21 15.61 -35.99 -3.78
N PRO A 22 16.05 -36.04 -5.05
CA PRO A 22 16.97 -35.04 -5.56
C PRO A 22 16.34 -33.66 -5.40
N PHE A 23 17.13 -32.69 -4.90
CA PHE A 23 16.69 -31.32 -4.80
C PHE A 23 16.37 -30.81 -6.19
N THR A 24 15.10 -30.56 -6.46
CA THR A 24 14.63 -29.96 -7.74
C THR A 24 13.96 -28.65 -7.43
N GLN A 25 14.24 -27.66 -8.25
CA GLN A 25 13.69 -26.32 -8.17
C GLN A 25 13.00 -25.99 -9.49
N ASN A 26 11.75 -25.61 -9.44
CA ASN A 26 10.99 -25.18 -10.62
C ASN A 26 9.99 -24.07 -10.25
N VAL A 27 9.51 -23.35 -11.27
CA VAL A 27 8.45 -22.35 -11.12
C VAL A 27 7.18 -22.83 -11.78
N LYS A 28 6.09 -22.73 -11.05
CA LYS A 28 4.73 -23.07 -11.49
C LYS A 28 3.89 -21.81 -11.62
N ILE A 29 3.08 -21.72 -12.67
CA ILE A 29 2.14 -20.63 -12.84
C ILE A 29 0.79 -21.05 -12.23
N VAL A 30 0.34 -20.36 -11.19
CA VAL A 30 -0.98 -20.52 -10.58
C VAL A 30 -1.89 -19.42 -11.10
N LYS A 31 -3.09 -19.80 -11.57
CA LYS A 31 -4.11 -18.90 -12.14
C LYS A 31 -5.40 -18.88 -11.33
N ASP A 32 -5.63 -19.88 -10.49
CA ASP A 32 -6.79 -19.90 -9.61
C ASP A 32 -6.64 -18.87 -8.50
N HIS A 33 -7.52 -17.89 -8.45
CA HIS A 33 -7.41 -16.76 -7.53
C HIS A 33 -7.62 -17.18 -6.05
N LYS A 34 -8.34 -18.27 -5.79
CA LYS A 34 -8.48 -18.81 -4.43
C LYS A 34 -7.20 -19.49 -3.96
N GLU A 35 -6.46 -20.12 -4.88
CA GLU A 35 -5.14 -20.65 -4.59
C GLU A 35 -4.13 -19.52 -4.40
N ILE A 36 -4.15 -18.49 -5.27
CA ILE A 36 -3.31 -17.30 -5.14
C ILE A 36 -3.51 -16.65 -3.77
N LEU A 37 -4.76 -16.48 -3.34
CA LEU A 37 -5.08 -15.88 -2.03
C LEU A 37 -4.34 -16.56 -0.87
N LYS A 38 -4.19 -17.88 -0.90
CA LYS A 38 -3.46 -18.64 0.13
C LYS A 38 -1.96 -18.40 0.12
N LEU A 39 -1.42 -17.97 -1.02
CA LEU A 39 0.02 -17.72 -1.20
C LEU A 39 0.42 -16.31 -0.75
N LEU A 40 -0.51 -15.35 -0.75
CA LEU A 40 -0.19 -13.94 -0.49
C LEU A 40 0.50 -13.71 0.86
N ASN A 41 0.20 -14.54 1.87
CA ASN A 41 0.87 -14.47 3.18
C ASN A 41 2.39 -14.74 3.11
N ILE A 42 2.89 -15.41 2.04
CA ILE A 42 4.32 -15.62 1.84
C ILE A 42 4.99 -14.30 1.42
N GLY A 43 4.27 -13.48 0.64
CA GLY A 43 4.77 -12.24 0.05
C GLY A 43 4.55 -10.98 0.89
N THR A 44 4.01 -11.11 2.09
CA THR A 44 3.79 -9.94 2.95
C THR A 44 3.76 -10.32 4.42
N ASN A 45 4.26 -9.43 5.27
CA ASN A 45 4.09 -9.51 6.72
C ASN A 45 2.80 -8.82 7.21
N MET A 46 1.99 -8.29 6.29
CA MET A 46 0.69 -7.71 6.61
C MET A 46 -0.36 -8.82 6.71
N PHE A 47 -1.33 -8.62 7.60
CA PHE A 47 -2.41 -9.58 7.78
C PHE A 47 -3.34 -9.64 6.56
N ILE A 48 -3.62 -10.86 6.10
CA ILE A 48 -4.65 -11.13 5.10
C ILE A 48 -5.86 -11.68 5.86
N TRP A 49 -6.75 -10.78 6.26
CA TRP A 49 -7.94 -11.16 7.00
C TRP A 49 -9.05 -11.64 6.05
N PRO A 50 -9.93 -12.54 6.52
CA PRO A 50 -11.08 -13.00 5.73
C PRO A 50 -11.96 -11.86 5.23
N GLU A 51 -12.09 -10.79 6.01
CA GLU A 51 -12.88 -9.60 5.65
C GLU A 51 -12.31 -8.84 4.45
N PHE A 52 -11.01 -8.99 4.16
CA PHE A 52 -10.36 -8.37 3.00
C PHE A 52 -10.49 -9.19 1.72
N GLU A 53 -10.88 -10.46 1.82
CA GLU A 53 -10.90 -11.41 0.71
C GLU A 53 -11.68 -10.87 -0.50
N LYS A 54 -12.86 -10.28 -0.28
CA LYS A 54 -13.69 -9.74 -1.37
C LYS A 54 -12.97 -8.63 -2.15
N PHE A 55 -12.21 -7.77 -1.47
CA PHE A 55 -11.46 -6.67 -2.10
C PHE A 55 -10.28 -7.21 -2.89
N ILE A 56 -9.58 -8.21 -2.34
CA ILE A 56 -8.44 -8.87 -2.97
C ILE A 56 -8.92 -9.60 -4.23
N LEU A 57 -9.95 -10.43 -4.12
CA LEU A 57 -10.49 -11.18 -5.25
C LEU A 57 -11.02 -10.28 -6.36
N HIS A 58 -11.58 -9.11 -6.02
CA HIS A 58 -11.98 -8.12 -7.01
C HIS A 58 -10.80 -7.71 -7.89
N ASP A 59 -9.69 -7.28 -7.28
CA ASP A 59 -8.53 -6.79 -8.03
C ASP A 59 -7.76 -7.93 -8.74
N LEU A 60 -7.66 -9.12 -8.12
CA LEU A 60 -7.11 -10.30 -8.80
C LEU A 60 -7.90 -10.63 -10.07
N ASN A 61 -9.24 -10.57 -10.00
CA ASN A 61 -10.11 -10.82 -11.15
C ASN A 61 -9.99 -9.72 -12.21
N HIS A 62 -9.97 -8.45 -11.79
CA HIS A 62 -9.85 -7.30 -12.68
C HIS A 62 -8.60 -7.41 -13.57
N PHE A 63 -7.46 -7.70 -12.96
CA PHE A 63 -6.18 -7.83 -13.68
C PHE A 63 -5.93 -9.23 -14.24
N GLN A 64 -6.80 -10.21 -14.02
CA GLN A 64 -6.55 -11.61 -14.32
C GLN A 64 -5.17 -12.07 -13.81
N ALA A 65 -4.88 -11.70 -12.58
CA ALA A 65 -3.59 -11.89 -11.95
C ALA A 65 -3.17 -13.36 -11.88
N LYS A 66 -1.88 -13.61 -11.91
CA LYS A 66 -1.28 -14.94 -11.80
C LYS A 66 -0.21 -14.92 -10.71
N SER A 67 0.15 -16.07 -10.21
CA SER A 67 1.31 -16.20 -9.32
C SER A 67 2.37 -17.11 -9.94
N LEU A 68 3.62 -16.64 -9.98
CA LEU A 68 4.78 -17.49 -10.19
C LEU A 68 5.15 -18.09 -8.84
N VAL A 69 5.04 -19.39 -8.70
CA VAL A 69 5.25 -20.10 -7.44
C VAL A 69 6.49 -20.96 -7.55
N LEU A 70 7.46 -20.68 -6.71
CA LEU A 70 8.66 -21.47 -6.57
C LEU A 70 8.35 -22.76 -5.80
N ILE A 71 8.63 -23.90 -6.40
CA ILE A 71 8.49 -25.23 -5.78
C ILE A 71 9.88 -25.82 -5.59
N GLU A 72 10.19 -26.15 -4.33
CA GLU A 72 11.41 -26.86 -3.94
C GLU A 72 11.05 -28.30 -3.59
N THR A 73 11.45 -29.23 -4.42
CA THR A 73 11.08 -30.64 -4.31
C THR A 73 9.55 -30.81 -4.31
N ILE A 74 8.89 -30.64 -3.16
CA ILE A 74 7.41 -30.73 -3.00
C ILE A 74 6.79 -29.56 -2.21
N LYS A 75 7.60 -28.60 -1.77
CA LYS A 75 7.16 -27.48 -0.91
C LYS A 75 7.21 -26.16 -1.68
N VAL A 76 6.32 -25.27 -1.30
CA VAL A 76 6.40 -23.89 -1.76
C VAL A 76 7.59 -23.19 -1.10
N GLY A 77 8.54 -22.70 -1.88
CA GLY A 77 9.72 -21.98 -1.43
C GLY A 77 9.55 -20.46 -1.53
N GLY A 78 8.60 -19.99 -2.32
CA GLY A 78 8.31 -18.58 -2.50
C GLY A 78 7.27 -18.34 -3.57
N HIS A 79 6.84 -17.10 -3.71
CA HIS A 79 5.95 -16.71 -4.81
C HIS A 79 6.10 -15.23 -5.16
N ILE A 80 5.55 -14.86 -6.30
CA ILE A 80 5.41 -13.50 -6.78
C ILE A 80 4.09 -13.38 -7.53
N LEU A 81 3.25 -12.43 -7.11
CA LEU A 81 2.06 -12.08 -7.86
C LEU A 81 2.47 -11.28 -9.10
N ILE A 82 1.93 -11.64 -10.27
CA ILE A 82 2.15 -10.92 -11.52
C ILE A 82 0.81 -10.57 -12.16
N TYR A 83 0.77 -9.39 -12.80
CA TYR A 83 -0.41 -8.92 -13.52
C TYR A 83 -0.02 -7.79 -14.50
N HIS A 84 -0.91 -7.43 -15.40
CA HIS A 84 -0.70 -6.32 -16.32
C HIS A 84 -1.98 -5.54 -16.54
N TYR A 85 -1.84 -4.28 -16.90
CA TYR A 85 -2.92 -3.39 -17.28
C TYR A 85 -2.86 -3.04 -18.78
N ASP A 86 -1.66 -2.97 -19.32
CA ASP A 86 -1.36 -2.74 -20.72
C ASP A 86 -0.42 -3.83 -21.26
N GLU A 87 -0.14 -3.78 -22.57
CA GLU A 87 0.71 -4.77 -23.23
C GLU A 87 2.23 -4.52 -23.05
N ASN A 88 2.61 -3.39 -22.41
CA ASN A 88 4.01 -2.99 -22.30
C ASN A 88 4.62 -3.32 -20.95
N THR A 89 3.83 -3.24 -19.87
CA THR A 89 4.34 -3.32 -18.51
C THR A 89 3.80 -4.54 -17.76
N LEU A 90 4.71 -5.41 -17.31
CA LEU A 90 4.40 -6.46 -16.34
C LEU A 90 4.58 -5.89 -14.94
N TYR A 91 3.51 -5.86 -14.18
CA TYR A 91 3.56 -5.48 -12.77
C TYR A 91 3.76 -6.71 -11.90
N PHE A 92 4.48 -6.53 -10.79
CA PHE A 92 4.57 -7.55 -9.75
C PHE A 92 4.24 -7.00 -8.37
N GLY A 93 3.76 -7.89 -7.49
CA GLY A 93 3.47 -7.60 -6.09
C GLY A 93 3.59 -8.85 -5.23
N PHE A 94 3.39 -8.73 -3.92
CA PHE A 94 3.44 -9.84 -2.96
C PHE A 94 4.64 -10.78 -3.18
N PHE A 95 5.80 -10.19 -3.48
CA PHE A 95 7.03 -10.95 -3.63
C PHE A 95 7.50 -11.46 -2.27
N GLY A 96 7.64 -12.76 -2.13
CA GLY A 96 8.14 -13.36 -0.90
C GLY A 96 8.78 -14.72 -1.11
N VAL A 97 9.82 -14.96 -0.34
CA VAL A 97 10.58 -16.22 -0.32
C VAL A 97 10.72 -16.67 1.12
N ILE A 98 10.47 -17.96 1.38
CA ILE A 98 10.56 -18.54 2.71
C ILE A 98 12.01 -18.47 3.19
N ASP A 99 12.18 -18.08 4.45
CA ASP A 99 13.48 -17.93 5.13
C ASP A 99 14.45 -16.96 4.42
N ASP A 100 13.95 -16.09 3.55
CA ASP A 100 14.75 -15.12 2.78
C ASP A 100 15.95 -15.75 2.05
N ASN A 101 15.80 -16.99 1.57
CA ASN A 101 16.86 -17.73 0.90
C ASN A 101 17.30 -17.01 -0.38
N LYS A 102 18.56 -16.55 -0.41
CA LYS A 102 19.10 -15.74 -1.50
C LYS A 102 19.03 -16.42 -2.86
N GLN A 103 19.29 -17.72 -2.93
CA GLN A 103 19.27 -18.48 -4.19
C GLN A 103 17.83 -18.53 -4.73
N ASN A 104 16.85 -18.74 -3.84
CA ASN A 104 15.43 -18.75 -4.19
C ASN A 104 14.95 -17.38 -4.66
N ILE A 105 15.41 -16.32 -3.99
CA ILE A 105 15.09 -14.93 -4.39
C ILE A 105 15.65 -14.66 -5.80
N GLU A 106 16.94 -14.94 -6.03
CA GLU A 106 17.56 -14.75 -7.33
C GLU A 106 16.88 -15.58 -8.43
N PHE A 107 16.56 -16.84 -8.13
CA PHE A 107 15.89 -17.74 -9.08
C PHE A 107 14.48 -17.26 -9.45
N LEU A 108 13.71 -16.79 -8.47
CA LEU A 108 12.35 -16.29 -8.70
C LEU A 108 12.37 -14.97 -9.52
N ILE A 109 13.35 -14.09 -9.29
CA ILE A 109 13.54 -12.87 -10.08
C ILE A 109 13.94 -13.21 -11.53
N ASP A 110 14.84 -14.19 -11.74
CA ASP A 110 15.22 -14.61 -13.08
C ASP A 110 14.02 -15.16 -13.87
N ASN A 111 13.17 -15.95 -13.21
CA ASN A 111 11.92 -16.44 -13.82
C ASN A 111 10.90 -15.32 -14.10
N LEU A 112 10.84 -14.27 -13.27
CA LEU A 112 10.02 -13.08 -13.56
C LEU A 112 10.49 -12.38 -14.84
N ILE A 113 11.81 -12.20 -14.98
CA ILE A 113 12.41 -11.56 -16.17
C ILE A 113 12.17 -12.43 -17.41
N GLU A 114 12.37 -13.75 -17.31
CA GLU A 114 12.13 -14.69 -18.42
C GLU A 114 10.66 -14.67 -18.84
N TYR A 115 9.73 -14.77 -17.89
CA TYR A 115 8.29 -14.67 -18.16
C TYR A 115 7.94 -13.38 -18.91
N ALA A 116 8.51 -12.25 -18.50
CA ALA A 116 8.25 -10.96 -19.14
C ALA A 116 8.77 -10.93 -20.60
N LYS A 117 9.95 -11.52 -20.86
CA LYS A 117 10.51 -11.63 -22.22
C LYS A 117 9.66 -12.54 -23.12
N GLU A 118 9.29 -13.72 -22.63
CA GLU A 118 8.48 -14.69 -23.38
C GLU A 118 7.10 -14.12 -23.76
N HIS A 119 6.57 -13.21 -22.95
CA HIS A 119 5.27 -12.57 -23.19
C HIS A 119 5.39 -11.18 -23.86
N ASN A 120 6.59 -10.80 -24.34
CA ASN A 120 6.87 -9.57 -25.08
C ASN A 120 6.57 -8.27 -24.33
N PHE A 121 6.60 -8.26 -22.99
CA PHE A 121 6.57 -7.03 -22.23
C PHE A 121 7.85 -6.21 -22.50
N LYS A 122 7.77 -4.90 -22.33
CA LYS A 122 8.92 -3.98 -22.49
C LYS A 122 9.55 -3.60 -21.17
N SER A 123 8.79 -3.73 -20.09
CA SER A 123 9.27 -3.39 -18.75
C SER A 123 8.60 -4.23 -17.68
N ILE A 124 9.26 -4.31 -16.52
CA ILE A 124 8.72 -4.86 -15.28
C ILE A 124 8.70 -3.75 -14.25
N GLN A 125 7.62 -3.63 -13.46
CA GLN A 125 7.49 -2.63 -12.42
C GLN A 125 6.90 -3.22 -11.14
N GLY A 126 7.43 -2.84 -9.98
CA GLY A 126 6.90 -3.25 -8.67
C GLY A 126 7.92 -3.16 -7.53
N PRO A 127 7.59 -3.69 -6.33
CA PRO A 127 6.32 -4.35 -6.05
C PRO A 127 5.17 -3.35 -5.93
N ILE A 128 4.00 -3.74 -6.45
CA ILE A 128 2.73 -3.03 -6.28
C ILE A 128 1.71 -4.10 -5.88
N ASN A 129 1.31 -4.09 -4.62
CA ASN A 129 0.40 -5.10 -4.08
C ASN A 129 -1.04 -4.69 -4.32
N ILE A 130 -1.90 -5.60 -4.73
CA ILE A 130 -3.32 -5.32 -5.02
C ILE A 130 -4.22 -6.05 -4.02
N PRO A 131 -5.24 -5.35 -3.43
CA PRO A 131 -5.57 -3.92 -3.59
C PRO A 131 -4.52 -3.00 -2.96
N THR A 132 -4.09 -1.98 -3.71
CA THR A 132 -3.06 -1.05 -3.23
C THR A 132 -3.51 -0.24 -2.02
N ILE A 133 -4.81 0.03 -1.89
CA ILE A 133 -5.37 0.74 -0.74
C ILE A 133 -5.17 -0.01 0.59
N ILE A 134 -4.98 -1.32 0.55
CA ILE A 134 -4.74 -2.15 1.74
C ILE A 134 -3.26 -2.47 1.86
N TYR A 135 -2.65 -3.00 0.81
CA TYR A 135 -1.32 -3.62 0.86
C TYR A 135 -0.21 -2.73 0.29
N GLY A 136 -0.56 -1.59 -0.32
CA GLY A 136 0.38 -0.58 -0.78
C GLY A 136 1.38 -1.07 -1.82
N TRP A 137 2.52 -0.42 -1.86
CA TRP A 137 3.57 -0.64 -2.84
C TRP A 137 4.96 -0.41 -2.26
N GLY A 138 5.95 -0.83 -3.02
CA GLY A 138 7.36 -0.68 -2.73
C GLY A 138 7.89 -1.71 -1.74
N PHE A 139 9.17 -2.03 -1.87
CA PHE A 139 9.90 -2.68 -0.80
C PHE A 139 10.34 -1.66 0.23
N MET A 140 10.17 -1.97 1.51
CA MET A 140 10.73 -1.17 2.60
C MET A 140 12.26 -1.22 2.50
N GLU A 141 12.87 -0.08 2.20
CA GLU A 141 14.33 0.06 2.10
C GLU A 141 14.95 0.35 3.46
N GLU A 142 14.28 1.21 4.23
CA GLU A 142 14.70 1.61 5.58
C GLU A 142 13.48 1.74 6.48
N GLY A 143 13.63 1.48 7.77
CA GLY A 143 12.62 1.74 8.77
C GLY A 143 12.28 0.57 9.66
N SER A 144 11.21 0.73 10.45
CA SER A 144 10.74 -0.23 11.46
C SER A 144 9.52 -1.01 10.95
N SER A 145 9.46 -2.28 11.31
CA SER A 145 8.30 -3.17 11.10
C SER A 145 7.42 -3.33 12.35
N GLU A 146 7.68 -2.56 13.41
CA GLU A 146 6.99 -2.70 14.70
C GLU A 146 5.49 -2.38 14.63
N SER A 147 5.10 -1.45 13.75
CA SER A 147 3.70 -1.06 13.57
C SER A 147 3.26 -1.36 12.15
N LEU A 148 2.09 -2.01 12.00
CA LEU A 148 1.49 -2.26 10.71
C LEU A 148 0.49 -1.17 10.37
N PHE A 149 0.52 -0.70 9.13
CA PHE A 149 -0.44 0.24 8.58
C PHE A 149 -0.92 -0.27 7.23
N VAL A 150 -2.18 0.04 6.89
CA VAL A 150 -2.63 -0.10 5.51
C VAL A 150 -1.71 0.71 4.59
N HIS A 151 -1.53 0.24 3.36
CA HIS A 151 -0.74 0.93 2.35
C HIS A 151 0.78 0.97 2.60
N LYS A 152 1.28 0.28 3.64
CA LYS A 152 2.70 0.29 4.00
C LYS A 152 3.22 -1.13 4.18
N PRO A 153 3.65 -1.77 3.07
CA PRO A 153 4.15 -3.14 3.13
C PRO A 153 5.44 -3.23 3.96
N VAL A 154 5.61 -4.37 4.60
CA VAL A 154 6.81 -4.72 5.35
C VAL A 154 7.42 -5.96 4.71
N ASN A 155 8.71 -5.91 4.45
CA ASN A 155 9.47 -6.98 3.81
C ASN A 155 10.91 -7.04 4.35
N SER A 156 11.60 -8.10 4.00
CA SER A 156 13.04 -8.23 4.29
C SER A 156 13.86 -7.22 3.48
N PRO A 157 14.83 -6.52 4.10
CA PRO A 157 15.72 -5.57 3.41
C PRO A 157 16.57 -6.22 2.29
N ILE A 158 16.75 -7.54 2.35
CA ILE A 158 17.56 -8.28 1.36
C ILE A 158 16.97 -8.18 -0.05
N TYR A 159 15.67 -8.04 -0.18
CA TYR A 159 15.02 -7.92 -1.50
C TYR A 159 15.54 -6.71 -2.27
N ASN A 160 15.66 -5.55 -1.62
CA ASN A 160 16.20 -4.34 -2.26
C ASN A 160 17.60 -4.56 -2.83
N GLN A 161 18.46 -5.28 -2.10
CA GLN A 161 19.84 -5.55 -2.52
C GLN A 161 19.88 -6.48 -3.74
N ILE A 162 19.08 -7.55 -3.74
CA ILE A 162 19.09 -8.54 -4.81
C ILE A 162 18.43 -7.99 -6.07
N PHE A 163 17.32 -7.26 -5.97
CA PHE A 163 16.69 -6.60 -7.12
C PHE A 163 17.66 -5.64 -7.80
N LYS A 164 18.37 -4.79 -7.03
CA LYS A 164 19.42 -3.90 -7.57
C LYS A 164 20.54 -4.69 -8.26
N LYS A 165 21.01 -5.79 -7.66
CA LYS A 165 22.03 -6.68 -8.23
C LYS A 165 21.57 -7.32 -9.55
N LYS A 166 20.28 -7.63 -9.68
CA LYS A 166 19.65 -8.18 -10.90
C LYS A 166 19.35 -7.12 -11.97
N GLY A 167 19.76 -5.88 -11.77
CA GLY A 167 19.65 -4.80 -12.76
C GLY A 167 18.37 -3.98 -12.67
N PHE A 168 17.55 -4.18 -11.66
CA PHE A 168 16.42 -3.29 -11.42
C PHE A 168 16.90 -1.94 -10.89
N SER A 169 16.31 -0.87 -11.42
CA SER A 169 16.53 0.51 -10.98
C SER A 169 15.36 1.01 -10.14
N VAL A 170 15.63 1.93 -9.21
CA VAL A 170 14.57 2.59 -8.43
C VAL A 170 13.80 3.53 -9.36
N ASN A 171 12.51 3.26 -9.54
CA ASN A 171 11.59 4.06 -10.33
C ASN A 171 10.93 5.16 -9.49
N PHE A 172 10.52 4.82 -8.28
CA PHE A 172 9.85 5.74 -7.37
C PHE A 172 10.31 5.48 -5.94
N LYS A 173 10.50 6.56 -5.18
CA LYS A 173 10.85 6.51 -3.76
C LYS A 173 9.84 7.28 -2.94
N GLU A 174 9.39 6.68 -1.87
CA GLU A 174 8.33 7.18 -1.02
C GLU A 174 8.75 7.18 0.44
N PHE A 175 8.33 8.21 1.16
CA PHE A 175 8.58 8.41 2.57
C PHE A 175 7.30 8.25 3.38
N SER A 176 7.37 7.49 4.47
CA SER A 176 6.31 7.40 5.47
C SER A 176 6.67 8.25 6.67
N TYR A 177 5.87 9.30 6.88
CA TYR A 177 5.93 10.13 8.07
C TYR A 177 4.90 9.62 9.07
N GLU A 178 5.35 9.28 10.27
CA GLU A 178 4.52 8.64 11.29
C GLU A 178 4.80 9.26 12.66
N GLY A 179 3.79 9.31 13.53
CA GLY A 179 3.98 9.78 14.90
C GLY A 179 2.71 10.21 15.60
N TYR A 180 2.88 10.58 16.87
CA TYR A 180 1.84 11.26 17.63
C TYR A 180 1.76 12.69 17.13
N PHE A 181 0.64 13.01 16.49
CA PHE A 181 0.46 14.35 15.93
C PHE A 181 0.09 15.38 17.02
N GLN A 182 0.48 16.61 16.74
CA GLN A 182 0.28 17.76 17.64
C GLN A 182 -0.74 18.71 17.01
N GLN A 183 -1.51 19.37 17.86
CA GLN A 183 -2.30 20.52 17.44
C GLN A 183 -1.37 21.72 17.20
N LEU A 184 -1.53 22.36 16.05
CA LEU A 184 -0.74 23.53 15.73
C LEU A 184 -1.32 24.79 16.39
N PRO A 185 -0.47 25.72 16.85
CA PRO A 185 -0.92 27.01 17.31
C PRO A 185 -1.64 27.79 16.19
N SER A 186 -2.68 28.53 16.53
CA SER A 186 -3.46 29.34 15.57
C SER A 186 -2.60 30.32 14.75
N GLN A 187 -1.51 30.82 15.33
CA GLN A 187 -0.59 31.74 14.67
C GLN A 187 0.00 31.23 13.36
N VAL A 188 0.09 29.90 13.16
CA VAL A 188 0.57 29.32 11.90
C VAL A 188 -0.36 29.67 10.73
N PHE A 189 -1.62 29.95 11.03
CA PHE A 189 -2.68 30.17 10.05
C PHE A 189 -2.98 31.67 9.82
N GLU A 190 -2.57 32.56 10.72
CA GLU A 190 -2.86 34.01 10.67
C GLU A 190 -2.37 34.69 9.41
N LYS A 191 -1.36 34.13 8.76
CA LYS A 191 -0.82 34.65 7.49
C LYS A 191 -1.65 34.33 6.26
N TYR A 192 -2.70 33.51 6.40
CA TYR A 192 -3.55 33.10 5.28
C TYR A 192 -4.96 33.69 5.43
N ASP A 193 -5.49 34.18 4.32
CA ASP A 193 -6.89 34.61 4.23
C ASP A 193 -7.74 33.45 3.67
N PHE A 194 -8.61 32.91 4.49
CA PHE A 194 -9.54 31.84 4.12
C PHE A 194 -10.97 32.35 3.84
N SER A 195 -11.21 33.64 3.79
CA SER A 195 -12.55 34.23 3.62
C SER A 195 -13.30 33.73 2.37
N ASP A 196 -12.56 33.46 1.29
CA ASP A 196 -13.07 32.90 0.03
C ASP A 196 -13.29 31.38 0.07
N TYR A 197 -12.96 30.69 1.17
CA TYR A 197 -12.98 29.25 1.27
C TYR A 197 -13.91 28.77 2.36
N GLU A 198 -14.41 27.54 2.23
CA GLU A 198 -15.28 26.88 3.15
C GLU A 198 -14.88 25.42 3.29
N ILE A 199 -14.77 24.95 4.54
CA ILE A 199 -14.57 23.53 4.83
C ILE A 199 -15.92 22.85 4.74
N GLU A 200 -15.95 21.67 4.12
CA GLU A 200 -17.13 20.81 4.02
C GLU A 200 -16.86 19.45 4.64
N HIS A 201 -17.74 19.06 5.54
CA HIS A 201 -17.80 17.74 6.17
C HIS A 201 -19.04 17.00 5.71
N PHE A 202 -19.05 15.70 5.93
CA PHE A 202 -20.16 14.82 5.59
C PHE A 202 -20.60 14.06 6.85
N ASP A 203 -21.91 14.00 7.08
CA ASP A 203 -22.45 13.29 8.22
C ASP A 203 -22.60 11.80 7.98
N ASN A 204 -22.65 11.39 6.72
CA ASN A 204 -22.86 10.00 6.33
C ASN A 204 -22.26 9.67 4.95
N TRP A 205 -22.16 8.37 4.68
CA TRP A 205 -21.56 7.87 3.42
C TRP A 205 -22.42 8.13 2.18
N ASP A 206 -23.72 8.36 2.31
CA ASP A 206 -24.59 8.67 1.17
C ASP A 206 -24.31 10.07 0.63
N GLU A 207 -24.00 11.02 1.50
CA GLU A 207 -23.53 12.35 1.10
C GLU A 207 -22.18 12.27 0.39
N VAL A 208 -21.24 11.49 0.91
CA VAL A 208 -19.93 11.26 0.27
C VAL A 208 -20.10 10.60 -1.10
N ALA A 209 -21.03 9.66 -1.23
CA ALA A 209 -21.31 9.00 -2.51
C ALA A 209 -21.77 9.99 -3.59
N ASN A 210 -22.50 11.04 -3.22
CA ASN A 210 -22.96 12.07 -4.15
C ASN A 210 -21.82 12.90 -4.76
N ILE A 211 -20.68 13.05 -4.05
CA ILE A 211 -19.53 13.83 -4.52
C ILE A 211 -18.37 12.96 -5.03
N LYS A 212 -18.59 11.65 -5.14
CA LYS A 212 -17.58 10.68 -5.56
C LYS A 212 -16.91 11.05 -6.90
N LYS A 213 -17.71 11.54 -7.86
CA LYS A 213 -17.22 11.98 -9.16
C LYS A 213 -16.32 13.21 -9.06
N GLU A 214 -16.70 14.17 -8.25
CA GLU A 214 -15.93 15.39 -8.00
C GLU A 214 -14.60 15.06 -7.32
N PHE A 215 -14.62 14.14 -6.36
CA PHE A 215 -13.42 13.63 -5.71
C PHE A 215 -12.45 12.99 -6.70
N LEU A 216 -12.94 12.11 -7.58
CA LEU A 216 -12.14 11.49 -8.64
C LEU A 216 -11.52 12.54 -9.57
N ILE A 217 -12.33 13.50 -10.04
CA ILE A 217 -11.85 14.56 -10.94
C ILE A 217 -10.80 15.44 -10.27
N LEU A 218 -11.00 15.79 -8.99
CA LEU A 218 -10.03 16.59 -8.24
C LEU A 218 -8.69 15.88 -8.12
N ASN A 219 -8.70 14.59 -7.78
CA ASN A 219 -7.48 13.77 -7.69
C ASN A 219 -6.81 13.61 -9.05
N ALA A 220 -7.53 13.17 -10.08
CA ALA A 220 -6.99 12.92 -11.42
C ALA A 220 -6.32 14.15 -12.05
N ARG A 221 -6.84 15.35 -11.78
CA ARG A 221 -6.29 16.60 -12.34
C ARG A 221 -5.10 17.16 -11.60
N ASN A 222 -4.94 16.81 -10.34
CA ASN A 222 -4.02 17.52 -9.45
C ASN A 222 -2.92 16.66 -8.84
N LEU A 223 -3.07 15.33 -8.81
CA LEU A 223 -1.97 14.44 -8.46
C LEU A 223 -0.90 14.50 -9.55
N PRO A 224 0.39 14.50 -9.18
CA PRO A 224 1.47 14.29 -10.13
C PRO A 224 1.33 12.91 -10.79
N PRO A 225 1.58 12.78 -12.10
CA PRO A 225 1.49 11.48 -12.78
C PRO A 225 2.32 10.40 -12.12
N GLU A 226 3.51 10.74 -11.63
CA GLU A 226 4.41 9.86 -10.91
C GLU A 226 3.89 9.38 -9.56
N SER A 227 2.87 10.05 -9.01
CA SER A 227 2.20 9.64 -7.76
C SER A 227 1.01 8.70 -8.00
N VAL A 228 0.63 8.50 -9.26
CA VAL A 228 -0.44 7.55 -9.65
C VAL A 228 0.19 6.18 -9.87
N ILE A 229 0.47 5.50 -8.78
CA ILE A 229 1.21 4.23 -8.78
C ILE A 229 0.30 3.04 -9.10
N THR A 230 -0.95 3.09 -8.63
CA THR A 230 -1.93 2.02 -8.86
C THR A 230 -2.31 1.96 -10.33
N PRO A 231 -2.02 0.85 -11.05
CA PRO A 231 -2.51 0.67 -12.41
C PRO A 231 -4.03 0.69 -12.42
N ASP A 232 -4.60 1.30 -13.48
CA ASP A 232 -6.06 1.37 -13.68
C ASP A 232 -6.87 1.85 -12.45
N SER A 233 -6.31 2.79 -11.69
CA SER A 233 -6.93 3.28 -10.45
C SER A 233 -8.37 3.78 -10.62
N GLY A 234 -8.74 4.22 -11.83
CA GLY A 234 -10.10 4.64 -12.15
C GLY A 234 -11.11 3.50 -12.11
N ALA A 235 -10.77 2.35 -12.67
CA ALA A 235 -11.64 1.17 -12.66
C ALA A 235 -11.72 0.52 -11.27
N LEU A 236 -10.65 0.60 -10.48
CA LEU A 236 -10.60 0.05 -9.11
C LEU A 236 -11.26 0.95 -8.06
N PHE A 237 -11.64 2.17 -8.45
CA PHE A 237 -12.10 3.18 -7.49
C PHE A 237 -13.30 2.71 -6.66
N ASP A 238 -14.26 2.02 -7.25
CA ASP A 238 -15.45 1.56 -6.54
C ASP A 238 -15.11 0.53 -5.47
N ASN A 239 -14.22 -0.41 -5.76
CA ASN A 239 -13.73 -1.38 -4.80
C ASN A 239 -12.99 -0.70 -3.62
N TYR A 240 -12.18 0.32 -3.93
CA TYR A 240 -11.43 1.07 -2.93
C TYR A 240 -12.34 1.98 -2.09
N PHE A 241 -13.35 2.58 -2.71
CA PHE A 241 -14.35 3.35 -1.99
C PHE A 241 -15.17 2.48 -1.03
N ASP A 242 -15.53 1.26 -1.43
CA ASP A 242 -16.22 0.30 -0.57
C ASP A 242 -15.35 -0.14 0.62
N PHE A 243 -14.03 -0.28 0.42
CA PHE A 243 -13.10 -0.51 1.53
C PHE A 243 -13.09 0.67 2.51
N ILE A 244 -12.97 1.89 2.01
CA ILE A 244 -13.00 3.10 2.83
C ILE A 244 -14.33 3.20 3.58
N LYS A 245 -15.45 2.93 2.91
CA LYS A 245 -16.79 2.94 3.52
C LYS A 245 -16.93 1.90 4.64
N GLN A 246 -16.29 0.74 4.50
CA GLN A 246 -16.37 -0.34 5.49
C GLN A 246 -15.53 -0.07 6.73
N TYR A 247 -14.35 0.54 6.57
CA TYR A 247 -13.37 0.70 7.66
C TYR A 247 -13.14 2.16 8.06
N GLY A 248 -13.57 3.10 7.26
CA GLY A 248 -13.44 4.53 7.51
C GLY A 248 -14.66 5.13 8.19
N ASP A 249 -14.56 6.44 8.41
CA ASP A 249 -15.65 7.24 8.93
C ASP A 249 -15.72 8.55 8.12
N PRO A 250 -16.93 9.05 7.75
CA PRO A 250 -17.09 10.27 6.96
C PRO A 250 -16.36 11.49 7.54
N PHE A 251 -16.22 11.60 8.86
CA PHE A 251 -15.50 12.72 9.48
C PHE A 251 -14.02 12.79 9.11
N MET A 252 -13.43 11.71 8.60
CA MET A 252 -12.05 11.67 8.12
C MET A 252 -11.90 12.09 6.66
N LEU A 253 -12.97 12.49 6.02
CA LEU A 253 -12.98 13.01 4.67
C LEU A 253 -13.35 14.49 4.70
N VAL A 254 -12.38 15.35 4.44
CA VAL A 254 -12.51 16.80 4.51
C VAL A 254 -12.30 17.41 3.14
N PHE A 255 -13.21 18.28 2.75
CA PHE A 255 -13.10 19.04 1.50
C PHE A 255 -13.02 20.53 1.78
N VAL A 256 -12.41 21.25 0.85
CA VAL A 256 -12.46 22.73 0.79
C VAL A 256 -13.13 23.14 -0.49
N LYS A 257 -14.19 23.95 -0.37
CA LYS A 257 -14.86 24.64 -1.47
C LYS A 257 -14.31 26.04 -1.67
N TYR A 258 -14.23 26.48 -2.91
CA TYR A 258 -14.04 27.87 -3.26
C TYR A 258 -15.40 28.54 -3.46
N LYS A 259 -15.78 29.43 -2.55
CA LYS A 259 -17.13 30.04 -2.47
C LYS A 259 -17.58 30.69 -3.77
N LYS A 260 -16.67 31.37 -4.50
CA LYS A 260 -17.00 32.07 -5.74
C LYS A 260 -17.47 31.15 -6.88
N THR A 261 -17.06 29.89 -6.86
CA THR A 261 -17.43 28.94 -7.93
C THR A 261 -18.23 27.74 -7.39
N ASN A 262 -18.38 27.63 -6.10
CA ASN A 262 -18.98 26.48 -5.40
C ASN A 262 -18.37 25.13 -5.79
N LYS A 263 -17.04 25.10 -6.08
CA LYS A 263 -16.31 23.91 -6.49
C LYS A 263 -15.32 23.49 -5.44
N PHE A 264 -15.13 22.17 -5.29
CA PHE A 264 -14.06 21.62 -4.49
C PHE A 264 -12.69 21.95 -5.09
N VAL A 265 -11.80 22.48 -4.26
CA VAL A 265 -10.45 22.90 -4.63
C VAL A 265 -9.36 22.23 -3.79
N GLY A 266 -9.76 21.44 -2.82
CA GLY A 266 -8.88 20.61 -2.01
C GLY A 266 -9.64 19.51 -1.29
N CYS A 267 -8.95 18.41 -1.02
CA CYS A 267 -9.45 17.34 -0.15
C CYS A 267 -8.31 16.64 0.57
N ILE A 268 -8.64 16.08 1.74
CA ILE A 268 -7.83 15.14 2.47
C ILE A 268 -8.71 13.97 2.89
N LEU A 269 -8.22 12.76 2.70
CA LEU A 269 -8.89 11.52 3.09
C LEU A 269 -8.00 10.74 4.03
N GLY A 270 -8.49 10.50 5.23
CA GLY A 270 -7.93 9.54 6.18
C GLY A 270 -8.79 8.29 6.30
N THR A 271 -8.19 7.23 6.81
CA THR A 271 -8.91 6.02 7.23
C THR A 271 -8.32 5.53 8.54
N PRO A 272 -9.14 5.08 9.50
CA PRO A 272 -8.62 4.40 10.68
C PRO A 272 -7.74 3.22 10.26
N ASN A 273 -6.70 2.97 11.04
CA ASN A 273 -5.81 1.83 10.78
C ASN A 273 -6.43 0.54 11.33
N PRO A 274 -6.92 -0.37 10.50
CA PRO A 274 -7.57 -1.59 10.98
C PRO A 274 -6.61 -2.55 11.67
N PHE A 275 -5.29 -2.40 11.45
CA PHE A 275 -4.28 -3.25 12.09
C PHE A 275 -3.90 -2.80 13.51
N SER A 276 -4.42 -1.65 13.99
CA SER A 276 -4.08 -1.13 15.31
C SER A 276 -5.32 -0.64 16.03
N LYS A 277 -5.62 -1.30 17.16
CA LYS A 277 -6.73 -0.96 18.04
C LYS A 277 -6.25 -0.88 19.49
N ASP A 278 -6.91 -0.06 20.29
CA ASP A 278 -6.68 0.01 21.71
C ASP A 278 -7.32 -1.19 22.47
N LYS A 279 -7.10 -1.24 23.79
CA LYS A 279 -7.68 -2.26 24.67
C LYS A 279 -9.21 -2.34 24.69
N ASN A 280 -9.89 -1.30 24.22
CA ASN A 280 -11.35 -1.21 24.12
C ASN A 280 -11.85 -1.52 22.69
N ASN A 281 -10.97 -1.99 21.79
CA ASN A 281 -11.25 -2.28 20.39
C ASN A 281 -11.55 -1.06 19.52
N PHE A 282 -11.19 0.16 19.95
CA PHE A 282 -11.27 1.39 19.15
C PHE A 282 -9.98 1.63 18.37
N PHE A 283 -10.10 2.21 17.20
CA PHE A 283 -8.92 2.62 16.42
C PHE A 283 -8.16 3.72 17.15
N ASN A 284 -6.86 3.56 17.29
CA ASN A 284 -5.98 4.52 17.97
C ASN A 284 -5.06 5.28 16.99
N SER A 285 -5.08 4.89 15.73
CA SER A 285 -4.29 5.49 14.67
C SER A 285 -5.06 5.55 13.36
N PHE A 286 -4.63 6.43 12.46
CA PHE A 286 -5.18 6.55 11.12
C PHE A 286 -4.09 6.76 10.06
N VAL A 287 -4.45 6.56 8.81
CA VAL A 287 -3.56 6.76 7.66
C VAL A 287 -4.18 7.80 6.74
N ILE A 288 -3.39 8.77 6.30
CA ILE A 288 -3.79 9.70 5.23
C ILE A 288 -3.55 8.99 3.89
N LEU A 289 -4.62 8.73 3.16
CA LEU A 289 -4.62 8.03 1.88
C LEU A 289 -4.57 8.97 0.68
N ALA A 290 -5.19 10.14 0.78
CA ALA A 290 -5.20 11.14 -0.27
C ALA A 290 -5.09 12.54 0.31
N PHE A 291 -4.30 13.38 -0.34
CA PHE A 291 -4.12 14.79 0.02
C PHE A 291 -3.87 15.61 -1.24
N VAL A 292 -4.87 16.38 -1.64
CA VAL A 292 -4.87 17.08 -2.93
C VAL A 292 -5.34 18.52 -2.78
N VAL A 293 -4.63 19.42 -3.46
CA VAL A 293 -5.05 20.82 -3.64
C VAL A 293 -4.96 21.18 -5.11
N ASP A 294 -6.04 21.75 -5.66
CA ASP A 294 -6.10 22.24 -7.04
C ASP A 294 -4.94 23.20 -7.33
N LYS A 295 -4.28 23.01 -8.47
CA LYS A 295 -3.07 23.75 -8.85
C LYS A 295 -3.24 25.27 -8.78
N LYS A 296 -4.45 25.78 -9.09
CA LYS A 296 -4.78 27.23 -9.06
C LYS A 296 -4.96 27.78 -7.64
N HIS A 297 -5.18 26.89 -6.67
CA HIS A 297 -5.42 27.23 -5.27
C HIS A 297 -4.25 26.88 -4.35
N ARG A 298 -3.13 26.37 -4.90
CA ARG A 298 -1.90 26.10 -4.13
C ARG A 298 -1.28 27.40 -3.62
N LYS A 299 -0.46 27.28 -2.57
CA LYS A 299 0.23 28.39 -1.86
C LYS A 299 -0.70 29.38 -1.14
N LYS A 300 -2.00 29.08 -1.02
CA LYS A 300 -3.01 29.89 -0.32
C LYS A 300 -3.38 29.32 1.06
N GLY A 301 -2.61 28.39 1.59
CA GLY A 301 -2.87 27.80 2.90
C GLY A 301 -3.84 26.62 2.91
N ILE A 302 -4.47 26.25 1.77
CA ILE A 302 -5.50 25.20 1.71
C ILE A 302 -5.01 23.87 2.28
N GLY A 303 -3.75 23.50 2.03
CA GLY A 303 -3.17 22.29 2.62
C GLY A 303 -3.14 22.33 4.13
N TRP A 304 -2.77 23.47 4.72
CA TRP A 304 -2.81 23.66 6.17
C TRP A 304 -4.23 23.57 6.72
N LEU A 305 -5.19 24.20 6.06
CA LEU A 305 -6.61 24.19 6.45
C LEU A 305 -7.15 22.75 6.51
N LEU A 306 -6.90 21.95 5.47
CA LEU A 306 -7.29 20.54 5.40
C LEU A 306 -6.61 19.70 6.49
N SER A 307 -5.31 19.88 6.69
CA SER A 307 -4.56 19.11 7.69
C SER A 307 -4.98 19.43 9.10
N MET A 308 -5.19 20.71 9.41
CA MET A 308 -5.68 21.13 10.72
C MET A 308 -7.01 20.45 11.04
N ASP A 309 -7.94 20.52 10.10
CA ASP A 309 -9.29 20.03 10.32
C ASP A 309 -9.33 18.50 10.53
N ILE A 310 -8.62 17.72 9.67
CA ILE A 310 -8.60 16.25 9.86
C ILE A 310 -7.91 15.84 11.17
N PHE A 311 -6.87 16.54 11.60
CA PHE A 311 -6.20 16.26 12.88
C PHE A 311 -7.08 16.66 14.08
N GLU A 312 -7.83 17.77 14.00
CA GLU A 312 -8.81 18.13 15.02
C GLU A 312 -9.93 17.10 15.13
N ASN A 313 -10.45 16.63 14.00
CA ASN A 313 -11.48 15.60 13.96
C ASN A 313 -10.96 14.27 14.53
N ALA A 314 -9.78 13.83 14.14
CA ALA A 314 -9.14 12.65 14.71
C ALA A 314 -8.95 12.81 16.23
N TRP A 315 -8.55 14.00 16.68
CA TRP A 315 -8.37 14.29 18.11
C TRP A 315 -9.68 14.17 18.89
N LYS A 316 -10.80 14.66 18.35
CA LYS A 316 -12.14 14.54 18.97
C LYS A 316 -12.56 13.07 19.14
N HIS A 317 -12.09 12.19 18.24
CA HIS A 317 -12.35 10.75 18.28
C HIS A 317 -11.28 9.93 19.01
N ASN A 318 -10.43 10.57 19.84
CA ASN A 318 -9.34 9.95 20.60
C ASN A 318 -8.26 9.27 19.77
N ILE A 319 -8.18 9.55 18.48
CA ILE A 319 -7.09 9.11 17.63
C ILE A 319 -5.92 10.09 17.81
N ARG A 320 -4.71 9.57 18.04
CA ARG A 320 -3.53 10.37 18.36
C ARG A 320 -2.32 10.08 17.49
N TYR A 321 -2.32 8.98 16.79
CA TYR A 321 -1.22 8.55 15.94
C TYR A 321 -1.63 8.58 14.47
N CYS A 322 -0.76 9.13 13.62
CA CYS A 322 -1.00 9.24 12.19
C CYS A 322 0.17 8.66 11.40
N ALA A 323 -0.14 8.07 10.27
CA ALA A 323 0.82 7.74 9.23
C ALA A 323 0.40 8.41 7.93
N THR A 324 1.36 8.94 7.17
CA THR A 324 1.11 9.49 5.83
C THR A 324 2.22 9.09 4.88
N THR A 325 1.89 8.99 3.61
CA THR A 325 2.79 8.58 2.55
C THR A 325 3.05 9.76 1.62
N ILE A 326 4.31 10.08 1.38
CA ILE A 326 4.72 11.28 0.65
C ILE A 326 5.84 10.93 -0.33
N GLY A 327 5.67 11.25 -1.61
CA GLY A 327 6.75 11.10 -2.58
C GLY A 327 8.01 11.87 -2.16
N SER A 328 9.16 11.28 -2.39
CA SER A 328 10.46 11.85 -1.96
C SER A 328 10.75 13.23 -2.55
N ASN A 329 10.12 13.60 -3.66
CA ASN A 329 10.23 14.88 -4.33
C ASN A 329 9.24 15.96 -3.80
N VAL A 330 8.37 15.65 -2.84
CA VAL A 330 7.31 16.55 -2.34
C VAL A 330 7.73 17.17 -0.99
N VAL A 331 8.83 17.93 -0.98
CA VAL A 331 9.48 18.49 0.24
C VAL A 331 8.51 19.29 1.11
N ARG A 332 7.64 20.12 0.51
CA ARG A 332 6.72 20.96 1.29
C ARG A 332 5.70 20.16 2.11
N THR A 333 5.26 19.01 1.61
CA THR A 333 4.35 18.14 2.37
C THR A 333 5.10 17.42 3.48
N GLN A 334 6.38 17.10 3.28
CA GLN A 334 7.26 16.54 4.30
C GLN A 334 7.44 17.54 5.46
N GLU A 335 7.83 18.79 5.17
CA GLU A 335 7.93 19.87 6.15
C GLU A 335 6.61 20.09 6.91
N MET A 336 5.48 20.01 6.23
CA MET A 336 4.18 20.16 6.86
C MET A 336 3.92 19.00 7.83
N SER A 337 4.22 17.76 7.47
CA SER A 337 4.08 16.59 8.33
C SER A 337 4.95 16.71 9.59
N GLU A 338 6.19 17.19 9.46
CA GLU A 338 7.11 17.46 10.57
C GLU A 338 6.55 18.53 11.54
N ASN A 339 5.93 19.58 11.01
CA ASN A 339 5.28 20.59 11.86
C ASN A 339 4.12 20.01 12.69
N PHE A 340 3.42 18.99 12.18
CA PHE A 340 2.41 18.27 12.96
C PHE A 340 3.01 17.22 13.92
N GLY A 341 4.32 17.13 14.06
CA GLY A 341 5.01 16.22 14.97
C GLY A 341 5.28 14.83 14.38
N LEU A 342 4.98 14.61 13.09
CA LEU A 342 5.32 13.37 12.42
C LEU A 342 6.80 13.36 12.05
N SER A 343 7.41 12.18 12.03
CA SER A 343 8.80 12.01 11.62
C SER A 343 8.93 10.92 10.57
N LEU A 344 9.96 11.01 9.74
CA LEU A 344 10.29 9.96 8.78
C LEU A 344 10.59 8.64 9.50
N LYS A 345 9.78 7.61 9.25
CA LYS A 345 9.90 6.29 9.88
C LYS A 345 10.25 5.19 8.90
N ARG A 346 9.81 5.31 7.66
CA ARG A 346 10.03 4.29 6.63
C ARG A 346 10.28 4.92 5.29
N THR A 347 11.08 4.21 4.50
CA THR A 347 11.29 4.49 3.08
C THR A 347 10.90 3.28 2.29
N HIS A 348 10.10 3.48 1.25
CA HIS A 348 9.71 2.42 0.31
C HIS A 348 10.22 2.77 -1.09
N VAL A 349 10.61 1.74 -1.85
CA VAL A 349 11.09 1.89 -3.22
C VAL A 349 10.35 0.95 -4.16
N ILE A 350 9.90 1.51 -5.29
CA ILE A 350 9.35 0.75 -6.40
C ILE A 350 10.45 0.62 -7.44
N PHE A 351 10.65 -0.58 -7.91
CA PHE A 351 11.65 -0.90 -8.92
C PHE A 351 11.06 -0.93 -10.33
N SER A 352 11.90 -0.66 -11.31
CA SER A 352 11.63 -0.93 -12.72
C SER A 352 12.81 -1.65 -13.36
N TYR A 353 12.50 -2.47 -14.39
CA TYR A 353 13.46 -3.16 -15.22
C TYR A 353 13.03 -3.01 -16.68
N SER A 354 13.94 -2.59 -17.56
CA SER A 354 13.71 -2.51 -19.00
C SER A 354 14.19 -3.80 -19.67
N LEU A 355 13.37 -4.38 -20.53
CA LEU A 355 13.63 -5.64 -21.25
C LEU A 355 14.25 -5.40 -22.62
#